data_f63fab4c07957df406566d974706819e
#
_entry.id   f63fab4c07957df406566d974706819e
#
_cell.length_a   1.000
_cell.length_b   1.000
_cell.length_c   1.000
_cell.angle_alpha   90.00
_cell.angle_beta   90.00
_cell.angle_gamma   90.00
#
_symmetry.space_group_name_H-M   'P 1'
#
loop_
_entity.id
_entity.type
_entity.pdbx_description
1 polymer ?
#
loop_
_entity_poly.entity_id
_entity_poly.type
_entity_poly.pdbx_seq_one_letter_code
_entity_poly.pdbx_strand_id
1 'polypeptide(L)'
;MQSWNDVLGYIKINLGSLNKLEISDDDLIHNLKSQVLPFFSQYSGCKKFKAVNDNNLIQSLTGQPMYQYRIPLAPEEYIINVINVYFSNTGNLLDLSTPFINSPESAMDALIANSYIDMIKSMQAANTWEFLPPDVLLFDFSVGFIILEYTTVHSDLKTIDPDKYQLIFKKLCLANVKIWISSNRSKFENLTTPFGALTLNWEAMKAEGQTEREECTQLLNILPPEMLLHLDV
;
A
#
# COMPACT_ATOMS: atom_id res chain seq x y z
N MET A 1 -4.21 -18.37 -5.31
CA MET A 1 -3.33 -17.68 -4.35
C MET A 1 -2.06 -17.31 -5.08
N GLN A 2 -1.68 -16.05 -5.11
CA GLN A 2 -0.41 -15.66 -5.74
C GLN A 2 0.76 -16.09 -4.88
N SER A 3 1.71 -16.76 -5.50
CA SER A 3 3.01 -17.04 -4.90
C SER A 3 4.12 -16.31 -5.67
N TRP A 4 5.25 -16.09 -5.05
CA TRP A 4 6.42 -15.54 -5.73
C TRP A 4 6.86 -16.43 -6.89
N ASN A 5 6.62 -17.74 -6.81
CA ASN A 5 6.88 -18.69 -7.90
C ASN A 5 6.00 -18.41 -9.11
N ASP A 6 4.75 -17.99 -8.93
CA ASP A 6 3.85 -17.64 -10.05
C ASP A 6 4.35 -16.36 -10.75
N VAL A 7 4.85 -15.38 -9.97
CA VAL A 7 5.44 -14.15 -10.51
C VAL A 7 6.72 -14.47 -11.29
N LEU A 8 7.60 -15.29 -10.73
CA LEU A 8 8.81 -15.75 -11.42
C LEU A 8 8.50 -16.56 -12.68
N GLY A 9 7.51 -17.44 -12.63
CA GLY A 9 7.04 -18.19 -13.80
C GLY A 9 6.59 -17.25 -14.92
N TYR A 10 5.80 -16.23 -14.58
CA TYR A 10 5.35 -15.21 -15.52
C TYR A 10 6.54 -14.45 -16.15
N ILE A 11 7.52 -14.03 -15.34
CA ILE A 11 8.73 -13.33 -15.81
C ILE A 11 9.55 -14.23 -16.74
N LYS A 12 9.81 -15.48 -16.35
CA LYS A 12 10.60 -16.43 -17.14
C LYS A 12 9.98 -16.72 -18.51
N ILE A 13 8.67 -16.91 -18.56
CA ILE A 13 7.94 -17.13 -19.81
C ILE A 13 8.07 -15.93 -20.74
N ASN A 14 7.85 -14.72 -20.24
CA ASN A 14 7.88 -13.50 -21.07
C ASN A 14 9.30 -13.09 -21.51
N LEU A 15 10.33 -13.49 -20.75
CA LEU A 15 11.73 -13.30 -21.16
C LEU A 15 12.25 -14.40 -22.08
N GLY A 16 11.42 -15.41 -22.39
CA GLY A 16 11.82 -16.55 -23.24
C GLY A 16 12.84 -17.50 -22.59
N SER A 17 13.05 -17.39 -21.29
CA SER A 17 14.03 -18.19 -20.53
C SER A 17 13.34 -19.10 -19.53
N LEU A 18 12.93 -20.29 -20.00
CA LEU A 18 12.16 -21.22 -19.19
C LEU A 18 12.95 -21.83 -18.01
N ASN A 19 14.28 -21.95 -18.14
CA ASN A 19 15.06 -22.74 -17.18
C ASN A 19 16.00 -21.93 -16.27
N LYS A 20 16.69 -20.93 -16.78
CA LYS A 20 17.61 -20.09 -15.98
C LYS A 20 17.65 -18.66 -16.51
N LEU A 21 17.48 -17.73 -15.63
CA LEU A 21 17.84 -16.32 -15.85
C LEU A 21 19.31 -16.11 -15.49
N GLU A 22 19.90 -15.02 -15.96
CA GLU A 22 21.27 -14.61 -15.62
C GLU A 22 21.45 -14.30 -14.12
N ILE A 23 20.32 -14.10 -13.42
CA ILE A 23 20.21 -13.76 -12.01
C ILE A 23 19.52 -14.89 -11.28
N SER A 24 19.93 -15.17 -10.04
CA SER A 24 19.30 -16.21 -9.23
C SER A 24 17.84 -15.86 -8.90
N ASP A 25 17.00 -16.86 -8.72
CA ASP A 25 15.59 -16.68 -8.36
C ASP A 25 15.44 -15.97 -7.01
N ASP A 26 16.33 -16.24 -6.05
CA ASP A 26 16.32 -15.62 -4.73
C ASP A 26 16.68 -14.14 -4.79
N ASP A 27 17.69 -13.76 -5.59
CA ASP A 27 18.05 -12.36 -5.80
C ASP A 27 16.94 -11.60 -6.53
N LEU A 28 16.26 -12.25 -7.48
CA LEU A 28 15.09 -11.65 -8.14
C LEU A 28 13.97 -11.40 -7.14
N ILE A 29 13.61 -12.37 -6.32
CA ILE A 29 12.57 -12.22 -5.30
C ILE A 29 12.96 -11.11 -4.31
N HIS A 30 14.22 -11.08 -3.87
CA HIS A 30 14.70 -10.06 -2.95
C HIS A 30 14.59 -8.65 -3.56
N ASN A 31 15.01 -8.48 -4.81
CA ASN A 31 14.88 -7.21 -5.53
C ASN A 31 13.42 -6.79 -5.69
N LEU A 32 12.53 -7.72 -6.11
CA LEU A 32 11.11 -7.44 -6.29
C LEU A 32 10.44 -7.04 -4.97
N LYS A 33 10.79 -7.71 -3.86
CA LYS A 33 10.29 -7.36 -2.53
C LYS A 33 10.78 -6.00 -2.04
N SER A 34 12.04 -5.67 -2.29
CA SER A 34 12.66 -4.45 -1.77
C SER A 34 12.36 -3.21 -2.61
N GLN A 35 12.12 -3.35 -3.91
CA GLN A 35 11.93 -2.21 -4.81
C GLN A 35 10.54 -2.13 -5.42
N VAL A 36 10.02 -3.24 -5.96
CA VAL A 36 8.77 -3.21 -6.71
C VAL A 36 7.56 -3.20 -5.80
N LEU A 37 7.58 -4.01 -4.74
CA LEU A 37 6.46 -4.08 -3.81
C LEU A 37 6.21 -2.75 -3.07
N PRO A 38 7.24 -2.05 -2.53
CA PRO A 38 7.04 -0.72 -1.95
C PRO A 38 6.59 0.33 -2.96
N PHE A 39 7.15 0.29 -4.19
CA PHE A 39 6.73 1.20 -5.27
C PHE A 39 5.25 0.99 -5.63
N PHE A 40 4.83 -0.26 -5.82
CA PHE A 40 3.43 -0.60 -6.08
C PHE A 40 2.50 -0.15 -4.94
N SER A 41 2.95 -0.32 -3.68
CA SER A 41 2.18 0.04 -2.50
C SER A 41 1.91 1.54 -2.35
N GLN A 42 2.69 2.41 -3.01
CA GLN A 42 2.42 3.85 -3.05
C GLN A 42 1.11 4.17 -3.80
N TYR A 43 0.75 3.34 -4.79
CA TYR A 43 -0.46 3.50 -5.59
C TYR A 43 -1.63 2.67 -5.07
N SER A 44 -1.33 1.47 -4.58
CA SER A 44 -2.32 0.52 -4.06
C SER A 44 -1.80 -0.02 -2.74
N GLY A 45 -1.87 0.80 -1.68
CA GLY A 45 -1.45 0.39 -0.33
C GLY A 45 -2.47 -0.50 0.35
N CYS A 46 -1.99 -1.34 1.27
CA CYS A 46 -2.85 -2.14 2.14
C CYS A 46 -3.50 -1.24 3.19
N LYS A 47 -4.83 -1.16 3.21
CA LYS A 47 -5.58 -0.40 4.21
C LYS A 47 -5.67 -1.17 5.51
N LYS A 48 -5.41 -0.47 6.60
CA LYS A 48 -5.51 -1.00 7.95
C LYS A 48 -6.21 -0.03 8.87
N PHE A 49 -6.76 -0.59 9.95
CA PHE A 49 -7.36 0.18 11.03
C PHE A 49 -6.59 -0.04 12.31
N LYS A 50 -6.36 1.02 13.07
CA LYS A 50 -5.67 0.95 14.35
C LYS A 50 -6.35 1.84 15.38
N ALA A 51 -6.55 1.31 16.57
CA ALA A 51 -7.00 2.08 17.71
C ALA A 51 -5.82 2.80 18.36
N VAL A 52 -5.99 4.09 18.63
CA VAL A 52 -5.04 4.93 19.39
C VAL A 52 -5.81 5.55 20.55
N ASN A 53 -5.24 5.52 21.73
CA ASN A 53 -5.86 5.98 22.97
C ASN A 53 -4.88 6.83 23.79
N ASP A 54 -5.32 7.31 24.95
CA ASP A 54 -4.51 8.16 25.83
C ASP A 54 -3.17 7.53 26.27
N ASN A 55 -3.07 6.19 26.29
CA ASN A 55 -1.81 5.50 26.58
C ASN A 55 -0.73 5.74 25.51
N ASN A 56 -1.14 6.19 24.32
CA ASN A 56 -0.25 6.49 23.20
C ASN A 56 0.17 7.98 23.18
N LEU A 57 -0.28 8.79 24.13
CA LEU A 57 0.06 10.19 24.24
C LEU A 57 1.56 10.34 24.51
N ILE A 58 2.25 11.02 23.61
CA ILE A 58 3.63 11.45 23.78
C ILE A 58 3.53 12.86 24.35
N GLN A 59 3.90 13.14 25.54
CA GLN A 59 3.86 14.43 26.23
C GLN A 59 3.50 15.65 25.35
N SER A 60 2.49 16.43 25.78
CA SER A 60 2.24 17.74 25.21
C SER A 60 3.49 18.61 25.34
N LEU A 61 4.01 19.11 24.23
CA LEU A 61 5.11 20.07 24.23
C LEU A 61 4.65 21.30 25.02
N THR A 62 5.33 21.59 26.13
CA THR A 62 5.07 22.74 26.98
C THR A 62 5.08 24.02 26.15
N GLY A 63 3.91 24.64 25.99
CA GLY A 63 3.75 25.94 25.32
C GLY A 63 3.06 25.93 23.97
N GLN A 64 2.74 24.77 23.39
CA GLN A 64 1.87 24.66 22.22
C GLN A 64 0.62 23.83 22.55
N PRO A 65 -0.57 24.24 22.07
CA PRO A 65 -1.82 23.53 22.32
C PRO A 65 -1.96 22.28 21.42
N MET A 66 -0.88 21.57 21.17
CA MET A 66 -0.88 20.38 20.31
C MET A 66 -0.58 19.13 21.13
N TYR A 67 -1.47 18.15 20.98
CA TYR A 67 -1.32 16.82 21.58
C TYR A 67 -0.71 15.89 20.55
N GLN A 68 0.33 15.16 20.95
CA GLN A 68 1.04 14.21 20.10
C GLN A 68 0.73 12.79 20.53
N TYR A 69 0.26 11.98 19.60
CA TYR A 69 -0.03 10.57 19.84
C TYR A 69 0.86 9.71 18.96
N ARG A 70 1.47 8.69 19.55
CA ARG A 70 2.24 7.68 18.80
C ARG A 70 1.33 6.56 18.35
N ILE A 71 1.37 6.24 17.06
CA ILE A 71 0.64 5.11 16.49
C ILE A 71 1.41 3.83 16.84
N PRO A 72 0.78 2.84 17.52
CA PRO A 72 1.45 1.60 17.90
C PRO A 72 1.60 0.68 16.68
N LEU A 73 2.70 0.83 15.92
CA LEU A 73 3.01 0.03 14.74
C LEU A 73 3.76 -1.24 15.10
N ALA A 74 3.64 -2.28 14.25
CA ALA A 74 4.52 -3.43 14.30
C ALA A 74 5.95 -3.04 13.86
N PRO A 75 7.01 -3.79 14.28
CA PRO A 75 8.41 -3.40 14.04
C PRO A 75 8.78 -3.19 12.56
N GLU A 76 8.11 -3.88 11.65
CA GLU A 76 8.36 -3.80 10.20
C GLU A 76 7.29 -3.01 9.44
N GLU A 77 6.34 -2.43 10.18
CA GLU A 77 5.22 -1.70 9.61
C GLU A 77 5.52 -0.20 9.60
N TYR A 78 5.26 0.44 8.47
CA TYR A 78 5.29 1.90 8.38
C TYR A 78 4.14 2.42 7.55
N ILE A 79 3.67 3.60 7.94
CA ILE A 79 2.53 4.26 7.34
C ILE A 79 2.97 5.01 6.09
N ILE A 80 2.30 4.74 4.97
CA ILE A 80 2.48 5.52 3.74
C ILE A 80 1.65 6.80 3.83
N ASN A 81 0.38 6.65 4.23
CA ASN A 81 -0.55 7.77 4.35
C ASN A 81 -1.65 7.44 5.36
N VAL A 82 -2.12 8.46 6.05
CA VAL A 82 -3.33 8.41 6.90
C VAL A 82 -4.50 8.90 6.05
N ILE A 83 -5.53 8.06 5.94
CA ILE A 83 -6.70 8.36 5.11
C ILE A 83 -7.74 9.12 5.94
N ASN A 84 -8.11 8.54 7.10
CA ASN A 84 -9.14 9.08 7.98
C ASN A 84 -8.78 8.86 9.45
N VAL A 85 -9.31 9.76 10.27
CA VAL A 85 -9.26 9.65 11.71
C VAL A 85 -10.69 9.73 12.24
N TYR A 86 -11.16 8.66 12.86
CA TYR A 86 -12.50 8.58 13.45
C TYR A 86 -12.42 8.82 14.95
N PHE A 87 -13.09 9.86 15.42
CA PHE A 87 -13.12 10.23 16.83
C PHE A 87 -14.28 9.56 17.54
N SER A 88 -14.02 8.97 18.71
CA SER A 88 -15.06 8.58 19.64
C SER A 88 -15.09 9.56 20.80
N ASN A 89 -16.08 10.44 20.83
CA ASN A 89 -16.25 11.43 21.89
C ASN A 89 -16.76 10.84 23.21
N THR A 90 -17.15 9.59 23.19
CA THR A 90 -17.61 8.88 24.39
C THR A 90 -17.05 7.49 24.34
N GLY A 91 -16.51 6.98 25.44
CA GLY A 91 -16.02 5.61 25.58
C GLY A 91 -17.10 4.52 25.38
N ASN A 92 -18.28 4.92 24.97
CA ASN A 92 -19.29 4.10 24.34
C ASN A 92 -19.17 4.35 22.84
N LEU A 93 -18.40 3.52 22.12
CA LEU A 93 -18.80 3.18 20.79
C LEU A 93 -20.33 3.06 20.86
N LEU A 94 -21.05 3.95 20.18
CA LEU A 94 -22.44 3.67 19.86
C LEU A 94 -22.44 2.21 19.46
N ASP A 95 -23.11 1.41 20.25
CA ASP A 95 -23.39 0.02 19.94
C ASP A 95 -24.27 0.10 18.67
N LEU A 96 -23.58 0.29 17.55
CA LEU A 96 -24.12 0.18 16.20
C LEU A 96 -24.31 -1.31 15.95
N SER A 97 -24.90 -1.99 16.95
CA SER A 97 -25.64 -3.20 16.70
C SER A 97 -26.62 -2.78 15.61
N THR A 98 -26.31 -3.16 14.39
CA THR A 98 -27.13 -2.94 13.21
C THR A 98 -28.58 -3.13 13.63
N PRO A 99 -29.42 -2.08 13.61
CA PRO A 99 -30.82 -2.25 13.93
C PRO A 99 -31.32 -3.26 12.92
N PHE A 100 -31.78 -4.43 13.42
CA PHE A 100 -32.44 -5.39 12.58
C PHE A 100 -33.62 -4.67 11.95
N ILE A 101 -33.54 -4.41 10.64
CA ILE A 101 -34.57 -3.71 9.87
C ILE A 101 -35.71 -4.71 9.67
N ASN A 102 -36.49 -4.91 10.70
CA ASN A 102 -37.64 -5.82 10.68
C ASN A 102 -38.97 -5.07 10.61
N SER A 103 -38.95 -3.73 10.63
CA SER A 103 -40.19 -2.90 10.55
C SER A 103 -39.90 -1.56 9.85
N PRO A 104 -40.93 -0.88 9.32
CA PRO A 104 -40.82 0.47 8.76
C PRO A 104 -40.28 1.49 9.75
N GLU A 105 -40.54 1.32 11.04
CA GLU A 105 -40.02 2.18 12.12
C GLU A 105 -38.52 2.01 12.27
N SER A 106 -37.99 0.78 12.19
CA SER A 106 -36.56 0.52 12.24
C SER A 106 -35.81 1.03 11.00
N ALA A 107 -36.49 1.14 9.84
CA ALA A 107 -35.93 1.78 8.66
C ALA A 107 -35.76 3.30 8.86
N MET A 108 -36.70 3.92 9.57
CA MET A 108 -36.64 5.35 9.92
C MET A 108 -35.51 5.63 10.93
N ASP A 109 -35.36 4.75 11.92
CA ASP A 109 -34.27 4.83 12.89
C ASP A 109 -32.91 4.63 12.23
N ALA A 110 -32.79 3.74 11.24
CA ALA A 110 -31.58 3.56 10.46
C ALA A 110 -31.24 4.78 9.59
N LEU A 111 -32.25 5.46 9.02
CA LEU A 111 -32.06 6.71 8.28
C LEU A 111 -31.58 7.84 9.20
N ILE A 112 -32.19 7.94 10.39
CA ILE A 112 -31.78 8.92 11.42
C ILE A 112 -30.35 8.62 11.87
N ALA A 113 -30.01 7.36 12.13
CA ALA A 113 -28.65 6.95 12.50
C ALA A 113 -27.65 7.29 11.40
N ASN A 114 -27.95 7.02 10.12
CA ASN A 114 -27.09 7.37 9.00
C ASN A 114 -26.92 8.90 8.85
N SER A 115 -28.00 9.69 9.03
CA SER A 115 -27.89 11.14 8.99
C SER A 115 -27.06 11.68 10.16
N TYR A 116 -27.11 11.06 11.33
CA TYR A 116 -26.25 11.35 12.48
C TYR A 116 -24.78 11.01 12.20
N ILE A 117 -24.52 9.86 11.58
CA ILE A 117 -23.16 9.47 11.16
C ILE A 117 -22.60 10.47 10.14
N ASP A 118 -23.40 10.89 9.17
CA ASP A 118 -22.98 11.88 8.17
C ASP A 118 -22.75 13.28 8.79
N MET A 119 -23.58 13.66 9.77
CA MET A 119 -23.37 14.88 10.56
C MET A 119 -22.08 14.78 11.40
N ILE A 120 -21.82 13.66 12.04
CA ILE A 120 -20.57 13.43 12.78
C ILE A 120 -19.37 13.47 11.84
N LYS A 121 -19.44 12.84 10.66
CA LYS A 121 -18.39 12.91 9.65
C LYS A 121 -18.14 14.35 9.18
N SER A 122 -19.19 15.15 8.98
CA SER A 122 -19.06 16.56 8.60
C SER A 122 -18.45 17.42 9.72
N MET A 123 -18.78 17.14 10.98
CA MET A 123 -18.16 17.77 12.14
C MET A 123 -16.71 17.34 12.33
N GLN A 124 -16.39 16.09 12.03
CA GLN A 124 -15.00 15.56 12.09
C GLN A 124 -14.10 16.17 11.01
N ALA A 125 -14.66 16.53 9.86
CA ALA A 125 -13.91 17.24 8.80
C ALA A 125 -13.43 18.64 9.26
N ALA A 126 -14.02 19.21 10.33
CA ALA A 126 -13.59 20.46 10.91
C ALA A 126 -12.47 20.31 11.96
N ASN A 127 -12.18 19.09 12.41
CA ASN A 127 -11.13 18.84 13.38
C ASN A 127 -9.78 18.74 12.68
N THR A 128 -8.88 19.65 13.00
CA THR A 128 -7.54 19.67 12.44
C THR A 128 -6.67 18.60 13.08
N TRP A 129 -6.19 17.70 12.27
CA TRP A 129 -5.17 16.73 12.63
C TRP A 129 -4.07 16.74 11.57
N GLU A 130 -2.86 16.43 11.98
CA GLU A 130 -1.72 16.35 11.09
C GLU A 130 -0.95 15.04 11.36
N PHE A 131 -0.56 14.36 10.29
CA PHE A 131 0.29 13.19 10.39
C PHE A 131 1.75 13.60 10.18
N LEU A 132 2.58 13.33 11.17
CA LEU A 132 4.04 13.47 11.10
C LEU A 132 4.67 12.09 10.96
N PRO A 133 5.24 11.79 9.80
CA PRO A 133 5.98 10.53 9.64
C PRO A 133 7.10 10.40 10.68
N PRO A 134 7.39 9.19 11.15
CA PRO A 134 6.87 7.93 10.68
C PRO A 134 5.57 7.45 11.37
N ASP A 135 5.26 7.90 12.58
CA ASP A 135 4.26 7.28 13.44
C ASP A 135 3.54 8.23 14.40
N VAL A 136 3.60 9.55 14.15
CA VAL A 136 3.04 10.55 15.06
C VAL A 136 1.82 11.24 14.45
N LEU A 137 0.77 11.39 15.26
CA LEU A 137 -0.40 12.21 14.96
C LEU A 137 -0.43 13.43 15.88
N LEU A 138 -0.69 14.59 15.31
CA LEU A 138 -0.91 15.83 16.01
C LEU A 138 -2.40 16.18 16.04
N PHE A 139 -2.87 16.67 17.18
CA PHE A 139 -4.22 17.19 17.37
C PHE A 139 -4.21 18.49 18.14
N ASP A 140 -5.13 19.37 17.81
CA ASP A 140 -5.33 20.66 18.54
C ASP A 140 -6.02 20.45 19.90
N PHE A 141 -6.54 19.25 20.18
CA PHE A 141 -7.30 18.92 21.39
C PHE A 141 -6.93 17.53 21.91
N SER A 142 -7.20 17.26 23.18
CA SER A 142 -7.01 15.93 23.77
C SER A 142 -8.03 14.96 23.23
N VAL A 143 -7.57 13.81 22.76
CA VAL A 143 -8.40 12.76 22.17
C VAL A 143 -8.33 11.54 23.08
N GLY A 144 -9.47 11.13 23.64
CA GLY A 144 -9.52 9.93 24.51
C GLY A 144 -9.35 8.63 23.75
N PHE A 145 -10.03 8.49 22.59
CA PHE A 145 -9.97 7.30 21.74
C PHE A 145 -10.25 7.67 20.29
N ILE A 146 -9.40 7.16 19.41
CA ILE A 146 -9.57 7.30 17.96
C ILE A 146 -9.34 5.98 17.26
N ILE A 147 -10.00 5.81 16.13
CA ILE A 147 -9.70 4.77 15.15
C ILE A 147 -9.05 5.44 13.94
N LEU A 148 -7.84 5.01 13.64
CA LEU A 148 -7.06 5.48 12.53
C LEU A 148 -7.26 4.56 11.33
N GLU A 149 -7.60 5.12 10.17
CA GLU A 149 -7.58 4.43 8.89
C GLU A 149 -6.35 4.90 8.11
N TYR A 150 -5.46 3.97 7.78
CA TYR A 150 -4.17 4.29 7.15
C TYR A 150 -3.77 3.23 6.12
N THR A 151 -2.83 3.60 5.26
CA THR A 151 -2.24 2.70 4.26
C THR A 151 -0.81 2.34 4.65
N THR A 152 -0.49 1.07 4.47
CA THR A 152 0.86 0.53 4.68
C THR A 152 1.37 -0.15 3.41
N VAL A 153 2.66 -0.45 3.40
CA VAL A 153 3.25 -1.30 2.36
C VAL A 153 2.70 -2.71 2.47
N HIS A 154 2.45 -3.34 1.33
CA HIS A 154 2.10 -4.76 1.30
C HIS A 154 3.23 -5.60 1.88
N SER A 155 2.91 -6.41 2.89
CA SER A 155 3.87 -7.35 3.48
C SER A 155 4.01 -8.64 2.67
N ASP A 156 2.94 -9.04 1.95
CA ASP A 156 2.89 -10.25 1.14
C ASP A 156 2.02 -10.03 -0.10
N LEU A 157 2.22 -10.86 -1.11
CA LEU A 157 1.41 -10.87 -2.34
C LEU A 157 -0.07 -11.19 -2.09
N LYS A 158 -0.38 -11.85 -0.97
CA LYS A 158 -1.75 -12.19 -0.58
C LYS A 158 -2.63 -10.97 -0.30
N THR A 159 -2.01 -9.86 0.07
CA THR A 159 -2.71 -8.60 0.38
C THR A 159 -3.02 -7.78 -0.88
N ILE A 160 -2.51 -8.20 -2.05
CA ILE A 160 -2.81 -7.58 -3.33
C ILE A 160 -4.08 -8.19 -3.89
N ASP A 161 -5.05 -7.35 -4.29
CA ASP A 161 -6.28 -7.82 -4.92
C ASP A 161 -5.99 -8.61 -6.20
N PRO A 162 -6.38 -9.91 -6.26
CA PRO A 162 -6.07 -10.76 -7.40
C PRO A 162 -6.79 -10.34 -8.67
N ASP A 163 -8.00 -9.83 -8.57
CA ASP A 163 -8.85 -9.58 -9.74
C ASP A 163 -8.45 -8.29 -10.47
N LYS A 164 -7.98 -7.30 -9.73
CA LYS A 164 -7.75 -5.96 -10.25
C LYS A 164 -6.27 -5.65 -10.48
N TYR A 165 -5.44 -5.95 -9.50
CA TYR A 165 -4.04 -5.49 -9.49
C TYR A 165 -3.02 -6.56 -9.85
N GLN A 166 -3.42 -7.83 -9.85
CA GLN A 166 -2.49 -8.94 -10.06
C GLN A 166 -1.72 -8.88 -11.37
N LEU A 167 -2.42 -8.59 -12.47
CA LEU A 167 -1.80 -8.54 -13.79
C LEU A 167 -0.87 -7.32 -13.91
N ILE A 168 -1.29 -6.18 -13.36
CA ILE A 168 -0.49 -4.94 -13.38
C ILE A 168 0.78 -5.15 -12.55
N PHE A 169 0.67 -5.77 -11.37
CA PHE A 169 1.82 -6.08 -10.53
C PHE A 169 2.82 -7.01 -11.24
N LYS A 170 2.34 -8.07 -11.90
CA LYS A 170 3.20 -8.99 -12.67
C LYS A 170 3.92 -8.28 -13.83
N LYS A 171 3.21 -7.41 -14.56
CA LYS A 171 3.82 -6.60 -15.61
C LYS A 171 4.87 -5.63 -15.06
N LEU A 172 4.59 -4.99 -13.94
CA LEU A 172 5.53 -4.11 -13.26
C LEU A 172 6.78 -4.84 -12.80
N CYS A 173 6.63 -6.07 -12.28
CA CYS A 173 7.75 -6.94 -11.94
C CYS A 173 8.58 -7.31 -13.18
N LEU A 174 7.94 -7.66 -14.29
CA LEU A 174 8.61 -7.97 -15.55
C LEU A 174 9.40 -6.76 -16.07
N ALA A 175 8.78 -5.59 -16.10
CA ALA A 175 9.42 -4.34 -16.53
C ALA A 175 10.67 -4.02 -15.71
N ASN A 176 10.59 -4.16 -14.37
CA ASN A 176 11.75 -3.94 -13.50
C ASN A 176 12.87 -4.95 -13.75
N VAL A 177 12.54 -6.22 -13.96
CA VAL A 177 13.52 -7.27 -14.27
C VAL A 177 14.19 -7.01 -15.63
N LYS A 178 13.44 -6.58 -16.66
CA LYS A 178 14.01 -6.17 -17.96
C LYS A 178 15.04 -5.05 -17.79
N ILE A 179 14.71 -4.00 -17.02
CA ILE A 179 15.61 -2.88 -16.74
C ILE A 179 16.86 -3.37 -16.00
N TRP A 180 16.70 -4.24 -15.00
CA TRP A 180 17.81 -4.75 -14.21
C TRP A 180 18.76 -5.63 -15.02
N ILE A 181 18.23 -6.61 -15.78
CA ILE A 181 19.04 -7.45 -16.67
C ILE A 181 19.76 -6.59 -17.69
N SER A 182 19.09 -5.61 -18.30
CA SER A 182 19.69 -4.70 -19.27
C SER A 182 20.85 -3.91 -18.67
N SER A 183 20.70 -3.43 -17.44
CA SER A 183 21.76 -2.73 -16.71
C SER A 183 22.96 -3.62 -16.39
N ASN A 184 22.74 -4.91 -16.18
CA ASN A 184 23.82 -5.87 -16.01
C ASN A 184 24.51 -6.16 -17.34
N ARG A 185 23.77 -6.36 -18.43
CA ARG A 185 24.32 -6.62 -19.77
C ARG A 185 25.10 -5.44 -20.33
N SER A 186 24.70 -4.22 -20.01
CA SER A 186 25.43 -3.01 -20.44
C SER A 186 26.87 -2.95 -19.94
N LYS A 187 27.19 -3.61 -18.82
CA LYS A 187 28.57 -3.71 -18.30
C LYS A 187 29.47 -4.57 -19.17
N PHE A 188 28.91 -5.39 -20.04
CA PHE A 188 29.61 -6.35 -20.89
C PHE A 188 29.53 -5.98 -22.39
N GLU A 189 29.21 -4.73 -22.72
CA GLU A 189 29.01 -4.24 -24.09
C GLU A 189 30.22 -4.41 -25.01
N ASN A 190 31.41 -4.42 -24.45
CA ASN A 190 32.69 -4.49 -25.18
C ASN A 190 33.40 -5.85 -25.08
N LEU A 191 32.68 -6.93 -24.77
CA LEU A 191 33.30 -8.25 -24.74
C LEU A 191 33.62 -8.72 -26.18
N THR A 192 34.89 -8.58 -26.55
CA THR A 192 35.43 -9.23 -27.74
C THR A 192 35.63 -10.71 -27.44
N THR A 193 34.79 -11.55 -28.06
CA THR A 193 35.00 -13.02 -28.03
C THR A 193 35.96 -13.42 -29.16
N PRO A 194 36.62 -14.62 -29.06
CA PRO A 194 37.46 -15.13 -30.14
C PRO A 194 36.71 -15.33 -31.48
N PHE A 195 35.40 -15.28 -31.46
CA PHE A 195 34.51 -15.47 -32.62
C PHE A 195 33.86 -14.13 -33.12
N GLY A 196 34.25 -12.98 -32.58
CA GLY A 196 33.71 -11.67 -32.97
C GLY A 196 33.11 -10.89 -31.79
N ALA A 197 32.72 -9.65 -32.05
CA ALA A 197 32.07 -8.81 -31.05
C ALA A 197 30.61 -9.30 -30.83
N LEU A 198 30.29 -9.59 -29.58
CA LEU A 198 28.91 -9.97 -29.20
C LEU A 198 28.14 -8.68 -28.88
N THR A 199 27.26 -8.26 -29.76
CA THR A 199 26.31 -7.16 -29.50
C THR A 199 25.11 -7.70 -28.75
N LEU A 200 25.03 -7.39 -27.46
CA LEU A 200 23.85 -7.66 -26.65
C LEU A 200 22.83 -6.54 -26.86
N ASN A 201 21.62 -6.89 -27.25
CA ASN A 201 20.53 -5.91 -27.47
C ASN A 201 19.93 -5.40 -26.15
N TRP A 202 20.79 -4.86 -25.26
CA TRP A 202 20.39 -4.43 -23.94
C TRP A 202 19.63 -3.09 -23.96
N GLU A 203 19.93 -2.20 -24.92
CA GLU A 203 19.27 -0.90 -25.05
C GLU A 203 17.78 -1.04 -25.36
N ALA A 204 17.44 -1.87 -26.33
CA ALA A 204 16.05 -2.14 -26.70
C ALA A 204 15.27 -2.75 -25.54
N MET A 205 15.85 -3.73 -24.83
CA MET A 205 15.23 -4.33 -23.65
C MET A 205 15.05 -3.33 -22.51
N LYS A 206 16.00 -2.40 -22.31
CA LYS A 206 15.89 -1.34 -21.32
C LYS A 206 14.76 -0.38 -21.66
N ALA A 207 14.70 0.08 -22.93
CA ALA A 207 13.65 0.98 -23.41
C ALA A 207 12.27 0.33 -23.28
N GLU A 208 12.13 -0.94 -23.68
CA GLU A 208 10.89 -1.71 -23.52
C GLU A 208 10.46 -1.78 -22.06
N GLY A 209 11.39 -2.14 -21.15
CA GLY A 209 11.10 -2.20 -19.71
C GLY A 209 10.70 -0.83 -19.11
N GLN A 210 11.31 0.27 -19.58
CA GLN A 210 10.92 1.63 -19.15
C GLN A 210 9.51 1.97 -19.62
N THR A 211 9.19 1.71 -20.88
CA THR A 211 7.85 1.94 -21.43
C THR A 211 6.79 1.12 -20.69
N GLU A 212 7.01 -0.18 -20.50
CA GLU A 212 6.09 -1.04 -19.75
C GLU A 212 5.89 -0.56 -18.30
N ARG A 213 6.95 -0.06 -17.66
CA ARG A 213 6.86 0.51 -16.31
C ARG A 213 6.00 1.77 -16.27
N GLU A 214 6.18 2.66 -17.25
CA GLU A 214 5.38 3.88 -17.38
C GLU A 214 3.91 3.57 -17.63
N GLU A 215 3.61 2.64 -18.53
CA GLU A 215 2.24 2.16 -18.78
C GLU A 215 1.58 1.59 -17.52
N CYS A 216 2.29 0.74 -16.79
CA CYS A 216 1.80 0.21 -15.51
C CYS A 216 1.53 1.32 -14.50
N THR A 217 2.41 2.32 -14.41
CA THR A 217 2.25 3.47 -13.51
C THR A 217 1.04 4.32 -13.90
N GLN A 218 0.81 4.55 -15.18
CA GLN A 218 -0.37 5.26 -15.67
C GLN A 218 -1.66 4.50 -15.32
N LEU A 219 -1.67 3.18 -15.53
CA LEU A 219 -2.81 2.35 -15.16
C LEU A 219 -3.11 2.39 -13.66
N LEU A 220 -2.08 2.35 -12.81
CA LEU A 220 -2.23 2.45 -11.36
C LEU A 220 -2.78 3.82 -10.91
N ASN A 221 -2.41 4.92 -11.60
CA ASN A 221 -2.94 6.25 -11.32
C ASN A 221 -4.42 6.42 -11.70
N ILE A 222 -4.89 5.70 -12.72
CA ILE A 222 -6.28 5.78 -13.19
C ILE A 222 -7.21 4.94 -12.32
N LEU A 223 -6.70 3.82 -11.79
CA LEU A 223 -7.50 2.93 -10.95
C LEU A 223 -7.73 3.57 -9.57
N PRO A 224 -9.00 3.74 -9.14
CA PRO A 224 -9.26 4.26 -7.81
C PRO A 224 -8.64 3.33 -6.76
N PRO A 225 -8.03 3.87 -5.70
CA PRO A 225 -7.53 3.07 -4.60
C PRO A 225 -8.71 2.34 -3.96
N GLU A 226 -8.79 1.03 -4.13
CA GLU A 226 -9.88 0.24 -3.56
C GLU A 226 -9.66 -0.10 -2.10
N MET A 227 -10.78 -0.11 -1.40
CA MET A 227 -10.88 -0.49 0.00
C MET A 227 -10.92 -2.00 0.13
N LEU A 228 -9.79 -2.68 0.22
CA LEU A 228 -9.73 -4.01 0.80
C LEU A 228 -9.70 -3.86 2.32
N LEU A 229 -10.85 -4.12 2.95
CA LEU A 229 -10.94 -4.26 4.40
C LEU A 229 -10.28 -5.59 4.80
N HIS A 230 -9.01 -5.54 5.22
CA HIS A 230 -8.42 -6.62 5.99
C HIS A 230 -8.74 -6.37 7.47
N LEU A 231 -9.80 -7.02 7.94
CA LEU A 231 -10.05 -7.19 9.37
C LEU A 231 -9.11 -8.31 9.84
N ASP A 232 -8.00 -7.95 10.46
CA ASP A 232 -7.23 -8.88 11.27
C ASP A 232 -8.06 -9.17 12.54
N VAL A 233 -8.66 -10.37 12.58
CA VAL A 233 -9.35 -10.93 13.76
C VAL A 233 -8.34 -11.68 14.60
#